data_33a5eacdf40ace3b199aa3df93d20fbb
#
_entry.id   33a5eacdf40ace3b199aa3df93d20fbb
#
_cell.length_a   1.000
_cell.length_b   1.000
_cell.length_c   1.000
_cell.angle_alpha   90.00
_cell.angle_beta   90.00
_cell.angle_gamma   90.00
#
_symmetry.space_group_name_H-M   'P 1'
#
loop_
_entity.id
_entity.type
_entity.pdbx_description
1 polymer ?
#
loop_
_entity_poly.entity_id
_entity_poly.type
_entity_poly.pdbx_seq_one_letter_code
_entity_poly.pdbx_strand_id
1 'polypeptide(L)'
;ISGTVNDSIYDGKYRTSVYLKTKGQLKSYILSGLNNDNVYVDFKLFDDDECRKNIKELADSQNVTATLPYIITQSQNRIFGSLIENIRSCNIEMFLVRNLEEIGCLGNLGQKTGFVPKIVTDAGLYCWNSFSVLQLRDIISVCGCELTRITLPYELNYKEMNMVNYGVRTEFVAERFVPVMISKQCVRKTYGLCDHNNGIIYLNNKRSGTYMVESVCSFCHSVMYSAKRIDVGYDSSLLEEINPDYIRKDYDNM
;
A
#
# COMPACT_ATOMS: atom_id res chain seq x y z
N ILE A 1 1.18 -22.57 10.04
CA ILE A 1 1.27 -22.15 11.45
C ILE A 1 0.28 -21.00 11.60
N SER A 2 -0.79 -21.30 12.33
CA SER A 2 -1.95 -20.48 12.58
C SER A 2 -1.60 -19.30 13.49
N GLY A 3 -1.33 -18.14 12.91
CA GLY A 3 -1.52 -16.89 13.63
C GLY A 3 -3.01 -16.59 13.59
N THR A 4 -3.73 -16.96 14.63
CA THR A 4 -5.12 -16.54 14.84
C THR A 4 -5.14 -15.02 14.87
N VAL A 5 -5.77 -14.43 13.86
CA VAL A 5 -6.07 -13.00 13.82
C VAL A 5 -7.09 -12.75 14.93
N ASN A 6 -6.63 -12.24 16.07
CA ASN A 6 -7.52 -11.74 17.11
C ASN A 6 -8.04 -10.37 16.68
N ASP A 7 -9.07 -10.33 15.82
CA ASP A 7 -9.71 -9.08 15.37
C ASP A 7 -10.63 -8.45 16.42
N SER A 8 -10.74 -9.04 17.62
CA SER A 8 -11.68 -8.62 18.65
C SER A 8 -11.19 -7.48 19.58
N ILE A 9 -10.06 -6.81 19.25
CA ILE A 9 -9.43 -5.86 20.20
C ILE A 9 -9.73 -4.39 19.89
N TYR A 10 -10.32 -4.08 18.73
CA TYR A 10 -10.76 -2.71 18.47
C TYR A 10 -12.21 -2.56 18.94
N ASP A 11 -12.42 -1.82 20.01
CA ASP A 11 -13.74 -1.45 20.60
C ASP A 11 -14.66 -0.65 19.64
N GLY A 12 -14.55 -0.84 18.35
CA GLY A 12 -15.28 -0.09 17.34
C GLY A 12 -14.88 1.39 17.21
N LYS A 13 -13.85 1.83 17.95
CA LYS A 13 -13.37 3.22 17.93
C LYS A 13 -12.60 3.55 16.65
N TYR A 14 -11.82 2.59 16.12
CA TYR A 14 -11.00 2.76 14.93
C TYR A 14 -11.45 1.83 13.80
N ARG A 15 -11.35 2.30 12.56
CA ARG A 15 -11.54 1.46 11.40
C ARG A 15 -10.32 0.60 11.16
N THR A 16 -10.51 -0.58 10.61
CA THR A 16 -9.43 -1.53 10.35
C THR A 16 -9.13 -1.67 8.87
N SER A 17 -7.85 -1.74 8.55
CA SER A 17 -7.36 -2.02 7.20
C SER A 17 -6.36 -3.16 7.23
N VAL A 18 -6.36 -3.99 6.19
CA VAL A 18 -5.38 -5.07 6.00
C VAL A 18 -4.73 -4.97 4.62
N TYR A 19 -3.47 -5.40 4.50
CA TYR A 19 -2.77 -5.41 3.22
C TYR A 19 -2.38 -6.84 2.83
N LEU A 20 -2.91 -7.30 1.69
CA LEU A 20 -2.72 -8.62 1.12
C LEU A 20 -1.75 -8.55 -0.06
N LYS A 21 -0.58 -9.18 0.06
CA LYS A 21 0.51 -9.12 -0.94
C LYS A 21 0.61 -10.36 -1.83
N THR A 22 0.06 -11.49 -1.38
CA THR A 22 0.22 -12.78 -2.07
C THR A 22 -1.12 -13.47 -2.33
N LYS A 23 -1.15 -14.36 -3.33
CA LYS A 23 -2.32 -15.20 -3.62
C LYS A 23 -2.76 -16.02 -2.41
N GLY A 24 -1.80 -16.53 -1.64
CA GLY A 24 -2.09 -17.32 -0.44
C GLY A 24 -2.81 -16.49 0.63
N GLN A 25 -2.34 -15.25 0.85
CA GLN A 25 -2.99 -14.31 1.78
C GLN A 25 -4.40 -13.95 1.33
N LEU A 26 -4.59 -13.65 0.03
CA LEU A 26 -5.92 -13.36 -0.52
C LEU A 26 -6.88 -14.53 -0.30
N LYS A 27 -6.48 -15.76 -0.63
CA LYS A 27 -7.29 -16.96 -0.42
C LYS A 27 -7.61 -17.19 1.06
N SER A 28 -6.62 -17.08 1.94
CA SER A 28 -6.80 -17.25 3.39
C SER A 28 -7.73 -16.19 3.96
N TYR A 29 -7.60 -14.94 3.52
CA TYR A 29 -8.48 -13.85 3.95
C TYR A 29 -9.94 -14.11 3.57
N ILE A 30 -10.20 -14.50 2.32
CA ILE A 30 -11.56 -14.81 1.86
C ILE A 30 -12.14 -16.01 2.63
N LEU A 31 -11.36 -17.07 2.83
CA LEU A 31 -11.80 -18.26 3.56
C LEU A 31 -12.07 -18.00 5.05
N SER A 32 -11.38 -17.03 5.64
CA SER A 32 -11.59 -16.65 7.05
C SER A 32 -12.93 -15.94 7.30
N GLY A 33 -13.55 -15.39 6.25
CA GLY A 33 -14.76 -14.59 6.39
C GLY A 33 -14.57 -13.27 7.14
N LEU A 34 -13.31 -12.82 7.28
CA LEU A 34 -13.00 -11.54 7.92
C LEU A 34 -13.58 -10.36 7.14
N ASN A 35 -14.01 -9.35 7.87
CA ASN A 35 -14.59 -8.14 7.31
C ASN A 35 -13.88 -6.91 7.91
N ASN A 36 -12.98 -6.32 7.13
CA ASN A 36 -12.29 -5.09 7.50
C ASN A 36 -12.90 -3.89 6.76
N ASP A 37 -12.77 -2.70 7.34
CA ASP A 37 -13.30 -1.47 6.71
C ASP A 37 -12.63 -1.14 5.39
N ASN A 38 -11.40 -1.66 5.17
CA ASN A 38 -10.69 -1.56 3.91
C ASN A 38 -9.68 -2.70 3.72
N VAL A 39 -9.58 -3.23 2.51
CA VAL A 39 -8.62 -4.27 2.13
C VAL A 39 -7.69 -3.73 1.04
N TYR A 40 -6.42 -3.59 1.36
CA TYR A 40 -5.40 -3.29 0.35
C TYR A 40 -4.98 -4.56 -0.37
N VAL A 41 -4.97 -4.52 -1.69
CA VAL A 41 -4.56 -5.64 -2.55
C VAL A 41 -3.36 -5.21 -3.38
N ASP A 42 -2.29 -6.01 -3.34
CA ASP A 42 -1.07 -5.73 -4.09
C ASP A 42 -1.32 -5.77 -5.60
N PHE A 43 -0.77 -4.79 -6.32
CA PHE A 43 -0.93 -4.65 -7.77
C PHE A 43 -0.54 -5.91 -8.55
N LYS A 44 0.40 -6.71 -8.07
CA LYS A 44 0.85 -7.96 -8.71
C LYS A 44 -0.26 -9.02 -8.79
N LEU A 45 -1.28 -8.94 -7.93
CA LEU A 45 -2.38 -9.90 -7.93
C LEU A 45 -3.38 -9.65 -9.07
N PHE A 46 -3.38 -8.46 -9.67
CA PHE A 46 -4.25 -8.14 -10.80
C PHE A 46 -3.76 -8.67 -12.15
N ASP A 47 -2.55 -9.24 -12.22
CA ASP A 47 -2.05 -9.92 -13.43
C ASP A 47 -2.57 -11.36 -13.58
N ASP A 48 -3.23 -11.89 -12.54
CA ASP A 48 -3.73 -13.26 -12.48
C ASP A 48 -5.26 -13.32 -12.53
N ASP A 49 -5.82 -14.10 -13.46
CA ASP A 49 -7.26 -14.18 -13.71
C ASP A 49 -8.06 -14.71 -12.51
N GLU A 50 -7.52 -15.73 -11.81
CA GLU A 50 -8.16 -16.29 -10.61
C GLU A 50 -8.21 -15.26 -9.49
N CYS A 51 -7.08 -14.55 -9.29
CA CYS A 51 -7.03 -13.48 -8.31
C CYS A 51 -8.00 -12.35 -8.65
N ARG A 52 -8.07 -11.90 -9.91
CA ARG A 52 -9.03 -10.86 -10.31
C ARG A 52 -10.48 -11.25 -10.02
N LYS A 53 -10.86 -12.50 -10.29
CA LYS A 53 -12.19 -12.98 -9.95
C LYS A 53 -12.47 -12.88 -8.45
N ASN A 54 -11.55 -13.39 -7.62
CA ASN A 54 -11.67 -13.35 -6.16
C ASN A 54 -11.68 -11.91 -5.62
N ILE A 55 -10.85 -11.03 -6.18
CA ILE A 55 -10.79 -9.61 -5.79
C ILE A 55 -12.09 -8.89 -6.16
N LYS A 56 -12.68 -9.20 -7.32
CA LYS A 56 -13.97 -8.61 -7.73
C LYS A 56 -15.09 -9.02 -6.77
N GLU A 57 -15.20 -10.30 -6.42
CA GLU A 57 -16.16 -10.78 -5.43
C GLU A 57 -15.94 -10.10 -4.05
N LEU A 58 -14.69 -9.89 -3.67
CA LEU A 58 -14.35 -9.16 -2.45
C LEU A 58 -14.77 -7.68 -2.53
N ALA A 59 -14.56 -7.02 -3.66
CA ALA A 59 -14.92 -5.62 -3.88
C ALA A 59 -16.43 -5.37 -3.90
N ASP A 60 -17.24 -6.39 -4.21
CA ASP A 60 -18.70 -6.31 -4.13
C ASP A 60 -19.21 -6.31 -2.68
N SER A 61 -18.39 -6.76 -1.70
CA SER A 61 -18.78 -6.90 -0.29
C SER A 61 -18.02 -5.97 0.67
N GLN A 62 -16.81 -5.54 0.31
CA GLN A 62 -15.92 -4.74 1.14
C GLN A 62 -15.26 -3.60 0.33
N ASN A 63 -14.75 -2.58 1.02
CA ASN A 63 -13.93 -1.57 0.36
C ASN A 63 -12.56 -2.14 0.02
N VAL A 64 -12.22 -2.18 -1.26
CA VAL A 64 -10.92 -2.63 -1.75
C VAL A 64 -10.13 -1.46 -2.31
N THR A 65 -8.86 -1.37 -1.92
CA THR A 65 -7.89 -0.39 -2.42
C THR A 65 -6.78 -1.13 -3.14
N ALA A 66 -6.57 -0.83 -4.42
CA ALA A 66 -5.44 -1.38 -5.16
C ALA A 66 -4.16 -0.61 -4.83
N THR A 67 -3.08 -1.31 -4.50
CA THR A 67 -1.77 -0.65 -4.37
C THR A 67 -1.10 -0.50 -5.73
N LEU A 68 -0.20 0.47 -5.87
CA LEU A 68 0.53 0.71 -7.11
C LEU A 68 2.04 0.44 -6.93
N PRO A 69 2.80 0.22 -8.02
CA PRO A 69 4.24 -0.01 -7.94
C PRO A 69 4.99 1.24 -7.48
N TYR A 70 6.09 1.10 -6.72
CA TYR A 70 6.85 2.24 -6.21
C TYR A 70 7.49 3.13 -7.28
N ILE A 71 7.83 2.58 -8.43
CA ILE A 71 8.46 3.32 -9.54
C ILE A 71 7.79 2.95 -10.85
N ILE A 72 7.33 3.96 -11.56
CA ILE A 72 6.86 3.87 -12.94
C ILE A 72 7.76 4.75 -13.80
N THR A 73 8.15 4.29 -14.97
CA THR A 73 8.90 5.07 -15.95
C THR A 73 8.05 5.30 -17.19
N GLN A 74 8.35 6.35 -17.96
CA GLN A 74 7.63 6.66 -19.18
C GLN A 74 7.54 5.47 -20.17
N SER A 75 8.60 4.66 -20.26
CA SER A 75 8.59 3.45 -21.07
C SER A 75 7.62 2.36 -20.58
N GLN A 76 7.13 2.46 -19.35
CA GLN A 76 6.21 1.51 -18.71
C GLN A 76 4.76 2.01 -18.68
N ASN A 77 4.46 3.16 -19.26
CA ASN A 77 3.11 3.72 -19.28
C ASN A 77 2.06 2.77 -19.87
N ARG A 78 2.44 1.97 -20.88
CA ARG A 78 1.53 0.97 -21.46
C ARG A 78 1.21 -0.15 -20.46
N ILE A 79 2.23 -0.67 -19.78
CA ILE A 79 2.06 -1.72 -18.75
C ILE A 79 1.21 -1.18 -17.59
N PHE A 80 1.49 0.06 -17.18
CA PHE A 80 0.72 0.72 -16.14
C PHE A 80 -0.75 0.92 -16.56
N GLY A 81 -1.01 1.35 -17.79
CA GLY A 81 -2.37 1.46 -18.33
C GLY A 81 -3.14 0.14 -18.26
N SER A 82 -2.54 -0.97 -18.73
CA SER A 82 -3.14 -2.31 -18.65
C SER A 82 -3.37 -2.75 -17.20
N LEU A 83 -2.47 -2.43 -16.28
CA LEU A 83 -2.67 -2.70 -14.85
C LEU A 83 -3.91 -1.97 -14.31
N ILE A 84 -4.07 -0.68 -14.62
CA ILE A 84 -5.24 0.08 -14.17
C ILE A 84 -6.53 -0.45 -14.80
N GLU A 85 -6.51 -0.88 -16.05
CA GLU A 85 -7.67 -1.55 -16.70
C GLU A 85 -8.05 -2.84 -15.96
N ASN A 86 -7.07 -3.68 -15.61
CA ASN A 86 -7.28 -4.89 -14.81
C ASN A 86 -7.89 -4.57 -13.44
N ILE A 87 -7.37 -3.56 -12.73
CA ILE A 87 -7.90 -3.12 -11.43
C ILE A 87 -9.36 -2.66 -11.58
N ARG A 88 -9.65 -1.84 -12.57
CA ARG A 88 -11.01 -1.33 -12.81
C ARG A 88 -11.99 -2.41 -13.22
N SER A 89 -11.55 -3.45 -13.92
CA SER A 89 -12.39 -4.61 -14.25
C SER A 89 -12.92 -5.34 -13.01
N CYS A 90 -12.28 -5.11 -11.85
CA CYS A 90 -12.70 -5.59 -10.53
C CYS A 90 -13.59 -4.60 -9.77
N ASN A 91 -14.14 -3.56 -10.42
CA ASN A 91 -14.95 -2.49 -9.80
C ASN A 91 -14.20 -1.63 -8.76
N ILE A 92 -12.87 -1.53 -8.86
CA ILE A 92 -12.03 -0.77 -7.92
C ILE A 92 -11.71 0.60 -8.51
N GLU A 93 -11.95 1.65 -7.72
CA GLU A 93 -11.64 3.05 -8.05
C GLU A 93 -10.72 3.71 -7.02
N MET A 94 -10.33 2.98 -5.95
CA MET A 94 -9.47 3.47 -4.87
C MET A 94 -8.06 2.91 -5.02
N PHE A 95 -7.05 3.81 -4.97
CA PHE A 95 -5.66 3.49 -5.24
C PHE A 95 -4.76 3.98 -4.11
N LEU A 96 -3.87 3.12 -3.60
CA LEU A 96 -2.77 3.51 -2.73
C LEU A 96 -1.60 3.97 -3.60
N VAL A 97 -1.36 5.27 -3.63
CA VAL A 97 -0.30 5.90 -4.42
C VAL A 97 0.95 6.16 -3.59
N ARG A 98 2.12 6.04 -4.21
CA ARG A 98 3.43 6.14 -3.57
C ARG A 98 4.30 7.27 -4.10
N ASN A 99 3.89 7.88 -5.21
CA ASN A 99 4.60 9.00 -5.82
C ASN A 99 3.64 9.93 -6.61
N LEU A 100 4.10 11.13 -6.95
CA LEU A 100 3.29 12.12 -7.66
C LEU A 100 3.01 11.73 -9.12
N GLU A 101 3.89 10.93 -9.74
CA GLU A 101 3.71 10.48 -11.12
C GLU A 101 2.48 9.56 -11.26
N GLU A 102 2.24 8.70 -10.27
CA GLU A 102 1.05 7.86 -10.22
C GLU A 102 -0.24 8.69 -10.20
N ILE A 103 -0.27 9.78 -9.44
CA ILE A 103 -1.41 10.69 -9.37
C ILE A 103 -1.67 11.30 -10.75
N GLY A 104 -0.63 11.81 -11.42
CA GLY A 104 -0.73 12.37 -12.76
C GLY A 104 -1.21 11.33 -13.79
N CYS A 105 -0.68 10.12 -13.75
CA CYS A 105 -1.09 9.03 -14.64
C CYS A 105 -2.56 8.62 -14.41
N LEU A 106 -2.99 8.47 -13.16
CA LEU A 106 -4.37 8.16 -12.81
C LEU A 106 -5.33 9.27 -13.25
N GLY A 107 -4.98 10.53 -13.01
CA GLY A 107 -5.79 11.68 -13.42
C GLY A 107 -5.95 11.76 -14.94
N ASN A 108 -4.88 11.57 -15.70
CA ASN A 108 -4.93 11.53 -17.16
C ASN A 108 -5.81 10.38 -17.67
N LEU A 109 -5.77 9.23 -17.02
CA LEU A 109 -6.60 8.09 -17.37
C LEU A 109 -8.07 8.35 -16.99
N GLY A 110 -8.31 8.92 -15.81
CA GLY A 110 -9.63 9.32 -15.35
C GLY A 110 -10.33 10.26 -16.33
N GLN A 111 -9.63 11.30 -16.78
CA GLN A 111 -10.16 12.24 -17.80
C GLN A 111 -10.55 11.55 -19.12
N LYS A 112 -9.76 10.56 -19.56
CA LYS A 112 -10.05 9.82 -20.80
C LYS A 112 -11.22 8.84 -20.68
N THR A 113 -11.45 8.31 -19.50
CA THR A 113 -12.41 7.20 -19.28
C THR A 113 -13.62 7.59 -18.45
N GLY A 114 -13.68 8.84 -17.97
CA GLY A 114 -14.83 9.41 -17.25
C GLY A 114 -14.98 8.92 -15.81
N PHE A 115 -13.91 8.39 -15.17
CA PHE A 115 -13.95 8.06 -13.75
C PHE A 115 -13.08 9.01 -12.92
N VAL A 116 -13.42 9.16 -11.65
CA VAL A 116 -12.64 9.95 -10.68
C VAL A 116 -11.85 9.02 -9.78
N PRO A 117 -10.51 8.92 -9.95
CA PRO A 117 -9.69 8.08 -9.09
C PRO A 117 -9.72 8.56 -7.63
N LYS A 118 -10.01 7.67 -6.70
CA LYS A 118 -9.95 7.93 -5.25
C LYS A 118 -8.56 7.55 -4.75
N ILE A 119 -7.89 8.49 -4.11
CA ILE A 119 -6.49 8.37 -3.72
C ILE A 119 -6.35 8.19 -2.22
N VAL A 120 -5.62 7.16 -1.85
CA VAL A 120 -4.98 7.01 -0.53
C VAL A 120 -3.49 7.20 -0.73
N THR A 121 -2.84 8.07 0.03
CA THR A 121 -1.40 8.26 -0.09
C THR A 121 -0.65 7.34 0.85
N ASP A 122 0.43 6.69 0.36
CA ASP A 122 1.32 5.91 1.23
C ASP A 122 2.28 6.83 2.02
N ALA A 123 2.83 6.33 3.10
CA ALA A 123 3.75 7.05 3.99
C ALA A 123 4.91 7.73 3.26
N GLY A 124 5.38 7.15 2.15
CA GLY A 124 6.45 7.69 1.30
C GLY A 124 6.12 9.00 0.56
N LEU A 125 4.87 9.46 0.56
CA LEU A 125 4.51 10.79 0.07
C LEU A 125 4.71 11.90 1.11
N TYR A 126 5.22 11.55 2.30
CA TYR A 126 5.73 12.47 3.31
C TYR A 126 4.78 13.59 3.73
N CYS A 127 3.54 13.23 4.09
CA CYS A 127 2.59 14.17 4.70
C CYS A 127 3.02 14.52 6.14
N TRP A 128 4.10 15.27 6.30
CA TRP A 128 4.74 15.56 7.60
C TRP A 128 4.05 16.63 8.42
N ASN A 129 3.19 17.42 7.79
CA ASN A 129 2.44 18.49 8.46
C ASN A 129 1.20 18.86 7.65
N SER A 130 0.35 19.68 8.25
CA SER A 130 -0.91 20.12 7.64
C SER A 130 -0.73 20.85 6.30
N PHE A 131 0.38 21.58 6.11
CA PHE A 131 0.65 22.28 4.84
C PHE A 131 0.98 21.31 3.71
N SER A 132 1.76 20.25 3.99
CA SER A 132 2.03 19.21 2.99
C SER A 132 0.76 18.44 2.60
N VAL A 133 -0.16 18.22 3.55
CA VAL A 133 -1.47 17.61 3.27
C VAL A 133 -2.32 18.50 2.37
N LEU A 134 -2.39 19.81 2.66
CA LEU A 134 -3.12 20.78 1.84
C LEU A 134 -2.56 20.83 0.42
N GLN A 135 -1.24 20.97 0.28
CA GLN A 135 -0.58 21.00 -1.01
C GLN A 135 -0.83 19.73 -1.83
N LEU A 136 -0.76 18.57 -1.18
CA LEU A 136 -1.01 17.30 -1.84
C LEU A 136 -2.47 17.14 -2.27
N ARG A 137 -3.42 17.60 -1.45
CA ARG A 137 -4.85 17.64 -1.79
C ARG A 137 -5.10 18.51 -3.02
N ASP A 138 -4.46 19.67 -3.09
CA ASP A 138 -4.59 20.58 -4.22
C ASP A 138 -4.02 19.95 -5.51
N ILE A 139 -2.84 19.33 -5.44
CA ILE A 139 -2.24 18.59 -6.57
C ILE A 139 -3.18 17.48 -7.05
N ILE A 140 -3.71 16.66 -6.14
CA ILE A 140 -4.62 15.56 -6.46
C ILE A 140 -5.90 16.08 -7.12
N SER A 141 -6.47 17.17 -6.59
CA SER A 141 -7.67 17.81 -7.14
C SER A 141 -7.43 18.37 -8.54
N VAL A 142 -6.31 19.07 -8.77
CA VAL A 142 -5.92 19.58 -10.10
C VAL A 142 -5.75 18.46 -11.12
N CYS A 143 -5.28 17.29 -10.70
CA CYS A 143 -5.21 16.10 -11.55
C CYS A 143 -6.59 15.44 -11.81
N GLY A 144 -7.69 15.94 -11.24
CA GLY A 144 -9.01 15.34 -11.40
C GLY A 144 -9.22 14.08 -10.56
N CYS A 145 -8.47 13.94 -9.46
CA CYS A 145 -8.58 12.85 -8.50
C CYS A 145 -9.15 13.35 -7.17
N GLU A 146 -9.57 12.43 -6.30
CA GLU A 146 -10.10 12.71 -4.97
C GLU A 146 -9.17 12.15 -3.89
N LEU A 147 -8.67 12.99 -2.96
CA LEU A 147 -7.92 12.53 -1.79
C LEU A 147 -8.89 12.03 -0.71
N THR A 148 -8.86 10.75 -0.41
CA THR A 148 -9.75 10.12 0.58
C THR A 148 -9.09 9.88 1.92
N ARG A 149 -7.77 9.60 1.94
CA ARG A 149 -7.02 9.23 3.13
C ARG A 149 -5.53 9.44 2.94
N ILE A 150 -4.82 9.72 4.02
CA ILE A 150 -3.35 9.78 4.07
C ILE A 150 -2.82 8.74 5.04
N THR A 151 -1.75 8.04 4.67
CA THR A 151 -0.98 7.21 5.58
C THR A 151 0.05 8.06 6.29
N LEU A 152 0.06 8.02 7.62
CA LEU A 152 0.97 8.79 8.46
C LEU A 152 2.42 8.35 8.24
N PRO A 153 3.38 9.30 8.08
CA PRO A 153 4.79 8.99 7.92
C PRO A 153 5.38 8.27 9.13
N TYR A 154 6.28 7.34 8.86
CA TYR A 154 6.89 6.48 9.88
C TYR A 154 7.91 7.19 10.77
N GLU A 155 8.41 8.32 10.30
CA GLU A 155 9.46 9.11 10.94
C GLU A 155 8.93 10.10 11.98
N LEU A 156 7.63 10.36 11.99
CA LEU A 156 6.99 11.22 12.97
C LEU A 156 6.82 10.51 14.30
N ASN A 157 7.01 11.22 15.41
CA ASN A 157 6.57 10.73 16.71
C ASN A 157 5.03 10.84 16.85
N TYR A 158 4.48 10.19 17.85
CA TYR A 158 3.01 10.02 17.99
C TYR A 158 2.27 11.35 18.15
N LYS A 159 2.84 12.33 18.86
CA LYS A 159 2.27 13.68 18.99
C LYS A 159 2.27 14.42 17.66
N GLU A 160 3.36 14.31 16.90
CA GLU A 160 3.46 14.89 15.56
C GLU A 160 2.44 14.24 14.61
N MET A 161 2.27 12.91 14.68
CA MET A 161 1.25 12.20 13.88
C MET A 161 -0.15 12.74 14.13
N ASN A 162 -0.52 13.00 15.38
CA ASN A 162 -1.82 13.58 15.76
C ASN A 162 -2.02 14.99 15.17
N MET A 163 -0.94 15.75 15.00
CA MET A 163 -1.00 17.11 14.46
C MET A 163 -1.13 17.18 12.92
N VAL A 164 -0.94 16.07 12.22
CA VAL A 164 -1.00 16.03 10.73
C VAL A 164 -2.43 16.13 10.20
N ASN A 165 -3.44 15.92 11.05
CA ASN A 165 -4.84 15.93 10.65
C ASN A 165 -5.30 17.33 10.19
N TYR A 166 -5.70 17.45 8.90
CA TYR A 166 -6.26 18.67 8.31
C TYR A 166 -7.47 18.36 7.42
N GLY A 167 -8.51 17.80 8.04
CA GLY A 167 -9.78 17.52 7.36
C GLY A 167 -9.71 16.38 6.34
N VAL A 168 -8.66 15.57 6.39
CA VAL A 168 -8.49 14.33 5.62
C VAL A 168 -8.35 13.17 6.60
N ARG A 169 -8.97 12.04 6.31
CA ARG A 169 -8.82 10.84 7.16
C ARG A 169 -7.38 10.38 7.20
N THR A 170 -6.95 9.94 8.38
CA THR A 170 -5.60 9.47 8.63
C THR A 170 -5.55 7.95 8.83
N GLU A 171 -4.48 7.33 8.40
CA GLU A 171 -4.23 5.90 8.60
C GLU A 171 -2.86 5.68 9.25
N PHE A 172 -2.84 4.94 10.35
CA PHE A 172 -1.63 4.50 11.04
C PHE A 172 -1.33 3.04 10.68
N VAL A 173 -0.08 2.75 10.27
CA VAL A 173 0.34 1.38 9.97
C VAL A 173 1.01 0.77 11.19
N ALA A 174 0.26 -0.08 11.91
CA ALA A 174 0.70 -0.66 13.18
C ALA A 174 1.68 -1.83 13.00
N GLU A 175 1.53 -2.62 11.95
CA GLU A 175 2.37 -3.79 11.72
C GLU A 175 2.89 -3.82 10.28
N ARG A 176 4.23 -3.84 10.09
CA ARG A 176 4.87 -3.85 8.76
C ARG A 176 6.38 -4.12 8.80
N PHE A 177 6.93 -4.48 7.64
CA PHE A 177 8.33 -4.22 7.33
C PHE A 177 8.44 -2.88 6.60
N VAL A 178 9.29 -1.98 7.10
CA VAL A 178 9.44 -0.65 6.51
C VAL A 178 10.29 -0.72 5.23
N PRO A 179 9.82 -0.18 4.10
CA PRO A 179 10.66 -0.01 2.92
C PRO A 179 11.75 1.03 3.23
N VAL A 180 13.00 0.56 3.35
CA VAL A 180 14.15 1.40 3.70
C VAL A 180 14.94 1.88 2.47
N MET A 181 14.76 1.22 1.34
CA MET A 181 15.35 1.64 0.06
C MET A 181 14.47 1.18 -1.11
N ILE A 182 14.24 2.08 -2.04
CA ILE A 182 13.59 1.79 -3.32
C ILE A 182 14.58 2.15 -4.42
N SER A 183 14.87 1.19 -5.30
CA SER A 183 15.91 1.36 -6.32
C SER A 183 15.43 0.89 -7.69
N LYS A 184 15.67 1.70 -8.71
CA LYS A 184 15.52 1.29 -10.10
C LYS A 184 16.58 0.26 -10.51
N GLN A 185 17.69 0.20 -9.81
CA GLN A 185 18.73 -0.81 -10.01
C GLN A 185 18.32 -2.12 -9.34
N CYS A 186 18.06 -3.15 -10.17
CA CYS A 186 17.72 -4.48 -9.68
C CYS A 186 18.99 -5.24 -9.24
N VAL A 187 19.04 -5.66 -7.97
CA VAL A 187 20.17 -6.42 -7.40
C VAL A 187 20.41 -7.71 -8.19
N ARG A 188 19.35 -8.46 -8.55
CA ARG A 188 19.47 -9.69 -9.33
C ARG A 188 20.09 -9.45 -10.72
N LYS A 189 19.71 -8.35 -11.39
CA LYS A 189 20.28 -7.94 -12.67
C LYS A 189 21.76 -7.61 -12.55
N THR A 190 22.14 -6.90 -11.48
CA THR A 190 23.55 -6.52 -11.21
C THR A 190 24.45 -7.74 -11.04
N TYR A 191 23.94 -8.82 -10.43
CA TYR A 191 24.69 -10.07 -10.24
C TYR A 191 24.49 -11.09 -11.37
N GLY A 192 23.87 -10.72 -12.49
CA GLY A 192 23.62 -11.64 -13.60
C GLY A 192 22.62 -12.76 -13.31
N LEU A 193 21.83 -12.63 -12.26
CA LEU A 193 20.84 -13.62 -11.80
C LEU A 193 19.39 -13.25 -12.20
N CYS A 194 19.23 -12.34 -13.16
CA CYS A 194 17.91 -11.92 -13.62
C CYS A 194 17.27 -13.02 -14.48
N ASP A 195 16.14 -13.52 -14.01
CA ASP A 195 15.28 -14.49 -14.70
C ASP A 195 13.92 -13.90 -15.11
N HIS A 196 13.77 -12.56 -14.99
CA HIS A 196 12.54 -11.81 -15.25
C HIS A 196 11.33 -12.21 -14.40
N ASN A 197 11.57 -12.93 -13.30
CA ASN A 197 10.53 -13.30 -12.34
C ASN A 197 10.63 -12.46 -11.07
N ASN A 198 9.49 -12.13 -10.47
CA ASN A 198 9.45 -11.56 -9.13
C ASN A 198 10.13 -12.52 -8.15
N GLY A 199 10.88 -11.98 -7.21
CA GLY A 199 11.58 -12.81 -6.24
C GLY A 199 12.10 -12.01 -5.07
N ILE A 200 12.39 -12.73 -4.00
CA ILE A 200 12.95 -12.20 -2.78
C ILE A 200 14.36 -12.73 -2.62
N ILE A 201 15.31 -11.86 -2.29
CA ILE A 201 16.65 -12.22 -1.85
C ILE A 201 16.89 -11.62 -0.47
N TYR A 202 17.78 -12.23 0.29
CA TYR A 202 18.15 -11.77 1.61
C TYR A 202 19.58 -11.26 1.61
N LEU A 203 19.76 -10.01 2.04
CA LEU A 203 21.07 -9.38 2.21
C LEU A 203 21.42 -9.38 3.69
N ASN A 204 22.45 -10.15 4.03
CA ASN A 204 22.90 -10.25 5.42
C ASN A 204 23.98 -9.20 5.71
N ASN A 205 23.71 -8.34 6.67
CA ASN A 205 24.68 -7.38 7.22
C ASN A 205 25.02 -7.80 8.65
N LYS A 206 26.32 -8.02 8.92
CA LYS A 206 26.81 -8.50 10.22
C LYS A 206 26.44 -7.58 11.40
N ARG A 207 26.18 -6.27 11.15
CA ARG A 207 25.91 -5.28 12.21
C ARG A 207 24.40 -5.02 12.38
N SER A 208 23.64 -4.99 11.29
CA SER A 208 22.25 -4.51 11.29
C SER A 208 21.21 -5.59 11.01
N GLY A 209 21.66 -6.84 10.73
CA GLY A 209 20.75 -7.97 10.50
C GLY A 209 20.49 -8.29 9.02
N THR A 210 19.47 -9.08 8.77
CA THR A 210 19.11 -9.56 7.41
C THR A 210 18.00 -8.70 6.82
N TYR A 211 18.28 -8.03 5.72
CA TYR A 211 17.32 -7.25 4.94
C TYR A 211 16.69 -8.11 3.87
N MET A 212 15.40 -7.95 3.68
CA MET A 212 14.66 -8.56 2.57
C MET A 212 14.66 -7.60 1.38
N VAL A 213 15.05 -8.09 0.20
CA VAL A 213 15.00 -7.32 -1.05
C VAL A 213 14.05 -8.00 -2.01
N GLU A 214 12.95 -7.34 -2.32
CA GLU A 214 11.95 -7.79 -3.28
C GLU A 214 12.27 -7.21 -4.66
N SER A 215 12.34 -8.07 -5.68
CA SER A 215 12.45 -7.65 -7.09
C SER A 215 11.06 -7.60 -7.71
N VAL A 216 10.67 -6.43 -8.23
CA VAL A 216 9.41 -6.18 -8.94
C VAL A 216 9.70 -6.15 -10.43
N CYS A 217 9.61 -7.30 -11.10
CA CYS A 217 10.11 -7.45 -12.47
C CYS A 217 9.24 -6.78 -13.53
N SER A 218 7.91 -6.74 -13.38
CA SER A 218 7.01 -6.04 -14.30
C SER A 218 7.34 -4.56 -14.44
N PHE A 219 7.81 -3.92 -13.35
CA PHE A 219 8.23 -2.52 -13.31
C PHE A 219 9.74 -2.33 -13.14
N CYS A 220 10.51 -3.42 -13.16
CA CYS A 220 11.98 -3.45 -13.14
C CYS A 220 12.60 -2.53 -12.07
N HIS A 221 12.18 -2.71 -10.81
CA HIS A 221 12.76 -2.06 -9.63
C HIS A 221 12.87 -3.03 -8.46
N SER A 222 13.58 -2.64 -7.42
CA SER A 222 13.72 -3.41 -6.19
C SER A 222 13.32 -2.58 -4.99
N VAL A 223 12.72 -3.25 -3.99
CA VAL A 223 12.38 -2.65 -2.70
C VAL A 223 13.11 -3.42 -1.61
N MET A 224 13.91 -2.72 -0.82
CA MET A 224 14.55 -3.29 0.36
C MET A 224 13.76 -2.92 1.61
N TYR A 225 13.45 -3.92 2.41
CA TYR A 225 12.70 -3.76 3.65
C TYR A 225 13.60 -3.86 4.86
N SER A 226 13.16 -3.26 5.97
CA SER A 226 13.85 -3.29 7.25
C SER A 226 14.15 -4.72 7.70
N ALA A 227 15.28 -4.89 8.42
CA ALA A 227 15.69 -6.20 8.96
C ALA A 227 14.73 -6.75 10.04
N LYS A 228 13.97 -5.85 10.65
CA LYS A 228 13.00 -6.19 11.70
C LYS A 228 11.62 -5.68 11.31
N ARG A 229 10.61 -6.49 11.60
CA ARG A 229 9.21 -6.05 11.54
C ARG A 229 8.98 -5.01 12.63
N ILE A 230 8.31 -3.94 12.29
CA ILE A 230 7.72 -3.04 13.27
C ILE A 230 6.36 -3.62 13.61
N ASP A 231 6.16 -3.86 14.89
CA ASP A 231 4.90 -4.27 15.47
C ASP A 231 4.71 -3.38 16.69
N VAL A 232 3.87 -2.38 16.54
CA VAL A 232 3.57 -1.45 17.63
C VAL A 232 2.53 -2.04 18.57
N GLY A 233 1.98 -3.21 18.20
CA GLY A 233 0.94 -3.88 18.96
C GLY A 233 -0.34 -3.04 19.08
N TYR A 234 -1.21 -3.48 19.96
CA TYR A 234 -2.45 -2.78 20.31
C TYR A 234 -2.28 -1.97 21.61
N ASP A 235 -1.22 -1.19 21.71
CA ASP A 235 -1.08 -0.27 22.82
C ASP A 235 -2.17 0.81 22.70
N SER A 236 -3.24 0.65 23.49
CA SER A 236 -4.38 1.57 23.49
C SER A 236 -3.97 2.99 23.81
N SER A 237 -2.96 3.17 24.68
CA SER A 237 -2.46 4.49 25.06
C SER A 237 -1.79 5.19 23.89
N LEU A 238 -1.05 4.44 23.07
CA LEU A 238 -0.42 4.91 21.87
C LEU A 238 -1.43 5.32 20.80
N LEU A 239 -2.42 4.47 20.56
CA LEU A 239 -3.48 4.74 19.59
C LEU A 239 -4.33 5.95 20.00
N GLU A 240 -4.54 6.17 21.29
CA GLU A 240 -5.19 7.36 21.81
C GLU A 240 -4.37 8.63 21.58
N GLU A 241 -3.04 8.55 21.70
CA GLU A 241 -2.15 9.68 21.46
C GLU A 241 -2.10 10.04 19.97
N ILE A 242 -2.03 9.06 19.06
CA ILE A 242 -2.03 9.28 17.60
C ILE A 242 -3.42 9.68 17.11
N ASN A 243 -4.47 9.06 17.64
CA ASN A 243 -5.88 9.21 17.26
C ASN A 243 -6.14 9.13 15.74
N PRO A 244 -5.74 8.05 15.06
CA PRO A 244 -5.96 7.88 13.63
C PRO A 244 -7.41 7.47 13.34
N ASP A 245 -7.89 7.71 12.10
CA ASP A 245 -9.19 7.19 11.64
C ASP A 245 -9.14 5.71 11.30
N TYR A 246 -7.98 5.25 10.81
CA TYR A 246 -7.74 3.86 10.38
C TYR A 246 -6.47 3.30 10.99
N ILE A 247 -6.50 2.01 11.30
CA ILE A 247 -5.33 1.24 11.70
C ILE A 247 -5.12 0.13 10.66
N ARG A 248 -3.92 0.13 10.03
CA ARG A 248 -3.55 -0.84 9.00
C ARG A 248 -2.56 -1.88 9.52
N LYS A 249 -2.80 -3.13 9.14
CA LYS A 249 -1.86 -4.23 9.30
C LYS A 249 -1.40 -4.72 7.93
N ASP A 250 -0.11 -4.75 7.73
CA ASP A 250 0.47 -5.37 6.55
C ASP A 250 0.77 -6.83 6.86
N TYR A 251 0.06 -7.76 6.22
CA TYR A 251 0.37 -9.19 6.33
C TYR A 251 1.65 -9.51 5.57
N ASP A 252 2.77 -9.32 6.23
CA ASP A 252 4.08 -9.66 5.71
C ASP A 252 4.47 -11.06 6.20
N ASN A 253 3.81 -12.10 5.68
CA ASN A 253 4.30 -13.47 5.85
C ASN A 253 5.52 -13.65 4.94
N MET A 254 6.68 -13.60 5.56
CA MET A 254 7.92 -14.10 4.95
C MET A 254 7.98 -15.60 5.02
#